data_367f90defe3f848a52a29dc90a77d31a
#
_entry.id   367f90defe3f848a52a29dc90a77d31a
#
_cell.length_a   1.000
_cell.length_b   1.000
_cell.length_c   1.000
_cell.angle_alpha   90.00
_cell.angle_beta   90.00
_cell.angle_gamma   90.00
#
_symmetry.space_group_name_H-M   'P 1'
#
loop_
_entity.id
_entity.type
_entity.pdbx_description
1 polymer ?
#
loop_
_entity_poly.entity_id
_entity_poly.type
_entity_poly.pdbx_seq_one_letter_code
_entity_poly.pdbx_strand_id
1 'polypeptide(L)'
;MNYIEHLEKHCGEIKGSLELEDMMQENIQFLKFENAPIDNTYTATTLGLLWRPLQFEEERFYHQELMMSVKQPEAEEDVIELLWRLTTHALETGQAFELGGFYSMPETVFGQYGFAGVYVTAPFYFDESFFIHYGDASFDEPEHVLPVWFVPIFESEADYLEQQGMDAFDEIIDATEDELLDLTRQPLI
;
A
#
# COMPACT_ATOMS: atom_id res chain seq x y z
N MET A 1 -7.60 -9.68 18.76
CA MET A 1 -6.45 -8.82 18.33
C MET A 1 -7.00 -7.79 17.39
N ASN A 2 -6.88 -6.51 17.72
CA ASN A 2 -7.35 -5.43 16.84
C ASN A 2 -6.34 -5.16 15.70
N TYR A 3 -6.73 -4.31 14.74
CA TYR A 3 -5.89 -4.04 13.57
C TYR A 3 -4.55 -3.37 13.91
N ILE A 4 -4.51 -2.50 14.93
CA ILE A 4 -3.26 -1.91 15.41
C ILE A 4 -2.31 -2.99 15.94
N GLU A 5 -2.81 -3.90 16.79
CA GLU A 5 -2.01 -5.03 17.29
C GLU A 5 -1.56 -5.98 16.16
N HIS A 6 -2.37 -6.11 15.09
CA HIS A 6 -2.00 -6.84 13.88
C HIS A 6 -0.84 -6.16 13.15
N LEU A 7 -0.91 -4.85 12.95
CA LEU A 7 0.18 -4.08 12.35
C LEU A 7 1.46 -4.19 13.19
N GLU A 8 1.38 -3.94 14.51
CA GLU A 8 2.56 -4.00 15.39
C GLU A 8 3.20 -5.39 15.46
N LYS A 9 2.40 -6.45 15.36
CA LYS A 9 2.90 -7.82 15.32
C LYS A 9 3.82 -8.07 14.11
N HIS A 10 3.51 -7.47 12.96
CA HIS A 10 4.20 -7.74 11.69
C HIS A 10 5.18 -6.63 11.29
N CYS A 11 4.85 -5.37 11.58
CA CYS A 11 5.66 -4.21 11.23
C CYS A 11 6.52 -3.69 12.39
N GLY A 12 6.32 -4.24 13.60
CA GLY A 12 7.00 -3.74 14.81
C GLY A 12 6.29 -2.53 15.43
N GLU A 13 6.97 -1.86 16.34
CA GLU A 13 6.42 -0.72 17.08
C GLU A 13 6.11 0.47 16.15
N ILE A 14 4.94 1.09 16.31
CA ILE A 14 4.58 2.33 15.62
C ILE A 14 5.56 3.44 16.04
N LYS A 15 6.27 4.03 15.09
CA LYS A 15 7.25 5.10 15.32
C LYS A 15 6.65 6.51 15.26
N GLY A 16 5.48 6.64 14.70
CA GLY A 16 4.77 7.91 14.62
C GLY A 16 3.47 7.78 13.86
N SER A 17 2.67 8.83 13.95
CA SER A 17 1.47 8.99 13.15
C SER A 17 1.40 10.41 12.59
N LEU A 18 0.81 10.55 11.42
CA LEU A 18 0.54 11.83 10.78
C LEU A 18 -0.96 11.93 10.47
N GLU A 19 -1.55 13.02 10.95
CA GLU A 19 -2.93 13.40 10.64
C GLU A 19 -2.89 14.59 9.67
N LEU A 20 -3.45 14.43 8.49
CA LEU A 20 -3.59 15.52 7.52
C LEU A 20 -4.96 16.19 7.70
N GLU A 21 -5.03 17.51 7.61
CA GLU A 21 -6.27 18.27 7.86
C GLU A 21 -7.46 17.74 7.05
N ASP A 22 -7.23 17.40 5.79
CA ASP A 22 -8.27 16.88 4.88
C ASP A 22 -8.74 15.46 5.28
N MET A 23 -7.91 14.68 5.98
CA MET A 23 -8.22 13.31 6.43
C MET A 23 -8.77 13.26 7.85
N MET A 24 -8.59 14.33 8.63
CA MET A 24 -9.09 14.39 10.03
C MET A 24 -10.61 14.22 10.12
N GLN A 25 -11.36 14.75 9.15
CA GLN A 25 -12.82 14.62 9.11
C GLN A 25 -13.27 13.17 8.84
N GLU A 26 -12.44 12.40 8.18
CA GLU A 26 -12.66 10.98 7.86
C GLU A 26 -12.11 10.04 8.95
N ASN A 27 -11.43 10.57 9.97
CA ASN A 27 -10.71 9.82 11.00
C ASN A 27 -9.66 8.87 10.42
N ILE A 28 -8.98 9.29 9.36
CA ILE A 28 -7.88 8.54 8.73
C ILE A 28 -6.56 9.20 9.09
N GLN A 29 -5.60 8.40 9.53
CA GLN A 29 -4.24 8.79 9.81
C GLN A 29 -3.24 7.87 9.10
N PHE A 30 -1.99 8.31 9.02
CA PHE A 30 -0.90 7.54 8.43
C PHE A 30 0.05 7.12 9.53
N LEU A 31 0.20 5.81 9.72
CA LEU A 31 1.14 5.23 10.68
C LEU A 31 2.47 4.96 10.02
N LYS A 32 3.54 5.09 10.81
CA LYS A 32 4.91 4.93 10.35
C LYS A 32 5.61 3.81 11.11
N PHE A 33 6.37 3.01 10.39
CA PHE A 33 7.19 1.92 10.92
C PHE A 33 8.60 2.00 10.33
N GLU A 34 9.58 1.50 11.09
CA GLU A 34 10.96 1.38 10.66
C GLU A 34 11.40 -0.08 10.73
N ASN A 35 12.30 -0.47 9.83
CA ASN A 35 12.81 -1.84 9.71
C ASN A 35 11.70 -2.89 9.45
N ALA A 36 10.72 -2.54 8.66
CA ALA A 36 9.64 -3.41 8.21
C ALA A 36 9.37 -3.16 6.71
N PRO A 37 9.22 -4.21 5.89
CA PRO A 37 9.26 -5.64 6.21
C PRO A 37 10.68 -6.19 6.50
N ILE A 38 11.73 -5.48 6.12
CA ILE A 38 13.13 -5.84 6.31
C ILE A 38 13.93 -4.69 6.93
N ASP A 39 15.15 -4.98 7.40
CA ASP A 39 16.05 -3.96 7.99
C ASP A 39 16.31 -2.79 7.04
N ASN A 40 16.40 -1.59 7.57
CA ASN A 40 16.62 -0.33 6.86
C ASN A 40 15.50 0.05 5.87
N THR A 41 14.28 -0.39 6.12
CA THR A 41 13.11 0.06 5.37
C THR A 41 12.25 1.00 6.22
N TYR A 42 11.57 1.91 5.53
CA TYR A 42 10.50 2.75 6.04
C TYR A 42 9.19 2.26 5.47
N THR A 43 8.20 2.06 6.32
CA THR A 43 6.85 1.66 5.92
C THR A 43 5.84 2.66 6.45
N ALA A 44 4.94 3.09 5.59
CA ALA A 44 3.75 3.82 5.98
C ALA A 44 2.49 3.03 5.61
N THR A 45 1.47 3.16 6.44
CA THR A 45 0.14 2.60 6.18
C THR A 45 -0.95 3.55 6.65
N THR A 46 -2.10 3.51 6.00
CA THR A 46 -3.30 4.17 6.52
C THR A 46 -3.82 3.43 7.75
N LEU A 47 -4.53 4.15 8.61
CA LEU A 47 -5.38 3.61 9.67
C LEU A 47 -6.66 4.41 9.71
N GLY A 48 -7.79 3.72 9.49
CA GLY A 48 -9.11 4.34 9.51
C GLY A 48 -9.91 4.13 8.22
N LEU A 49 -9.24 3.81 7.10
CA LEU A 49 -9.92 3.48 5.85
C LEU A 49 -10.70 2.17 5.98
N LEU A 50 -10.26 1.25 6.83
CA LEU A 50 -10.92 -0.04 7.11
C LEU A 50 -12.40 0.11 7.51
N TRP A 51 -12.83 1.25 8.06
CA TRP A 51 -14.26 1.49 8.36
C TRP A 51 -15.07 2.00 7.17
N ARG A 52 -14.45 2.15 5.99
CA ARG A 52 -15.11 2.53 4.74
C ARG A 52 -15.21 1.30 3.83
N PRO A 53 -16.41 0.70 3.65
CA PRO A 53 -16.56 -0.38 2.70
C PRO A 53 -16.34 0.15 1.27
N LEU A 54 -15.34 -0.38 0.58
CA LEU A 54 -14.99 -0.02 -0.79
C LEU A 54 -15.56 -1.07 -1.74
N GLN A 55 -16.24 -0.62 -2.78
CA GLN A 55 -16.88 -1.52 -3.74
C GLN A 55 -15.83 -2.19 -4.64
N PHE A 56 -15.89 -3.51 -4.73
CA PHE A 56 -15.04 -4.31 -5.62
C PHE A 56 -15.80 -4.79 -6.85
N GLU A 57 -17.00 -5.34 -6.66
CA GLU A 57 -17.93 -5.79 -7.68
C GLU A 57 -19.36 -5.36 -7.28
N GLU A 58 -20.35 -5.61 -8.14
CA GLU A 58 -21.73 -5.12 -7.96
C GLU A 58 -22.34 -5.30 -6.56
N GLU A 59 -21.98 -6.38 -5.84
CA GLU A 59 -22.50 -6.66 -4.49
C GLU A 59 -21.38 -7.04 -3.49
N ARG A 60 -20.10 -6.79 -3.85
CA ARG A 60 -18.95 -7.10 -3.01
C ARG A 60 -18.23 -5.86 -2.55
N PHE A 61 -17.95 -5.81 -1.27
CA PHE A 61 -17.21 -4.72 -0.65
C PHE A 61 -16.00 -5.28 0.09
N TYR A 62 -14.90 -4.56 0.01
CA TYR A 62 -13.69 -4.83 0.77
C TYR A 62 -13.43 -3.71 1.78
N HIS A 63 -12.82 -4.09 2.89
CA HIS A 63 -12.26 -3.17 3.85
C HIS A 63 -10.74 -3.21 3.68
N GLN A 64 -10.16 -2.12 3.25
CA GLN A 64 -8.74 -2.06 2.90
C GLN A 64 -8.02 -1.01 3.75
N GLU A 65 -6.75 -1.27 4.04
CA GLU A 65 -5.79 -0.27 4.46
C GLU A 65 -4.65 -0.25 3.45
N LEU A 66 -4.17 0.94 3.12
CA LEU A 66 -3.19 1.15 2.06
C LEU A 66 -1.79 1.24 2.67
N MET A 67 -0.81 0.59 2.06
CA MET A 67 0.54 0.61 2.59
C MET A 67 1.60 0.70 1.50
N MET A 68 2.75 1.21 1.87
CA MET A 68 3.94 1.27 1.04
C MET A 68 5.19 1.14 1.89
N SER A 69 6.21 0.45 1.36
CA SER A 69 7.52 0.30 2.00
C SER A 69 8.63 0.72 1.05
N VAL A 70 9.64 1.44 1.55
CA VAL A 70 10.80 1.89 0.76
C VAL A 70 12.09 1.81 1.58
N LYS A 71 13.23 1.67 0.89
CA LYS A 71 14.58 1.71 1.52
C LYS A 71 15.09 3.13 1.76
N GLN A 72 14.46 4.13 1.16
CA GLN A 72 14.85 5.53 1.24
C GLN A 72 13.99 6.29 2.27
N PRO A 73 14.44 6.45 3.53
CA PRO A 73 13.66 7.17 4.54
C PRO A 73 13.44 8.65 4.18
N GLU A 74 14.31 9.25 3.35
CA GLU A 74 14.15 10.59 2.83
C GLU A 74 12.97 10.75 1.86
N ALA A 75 12.41 9.65 1.36
CA ALA A 75 11.21 9.65 0.52
C ALA A 75 9.90 9.60 1.34
N GLU A 76 9.96 9.79 2.66
CA GLU A 76 8.78 9.77 3.54
C GLU A 76 7.66 10.69 3.05
N GLU A 77 7.99 11.93 2.63
CA GLU A 77 6.99 12.89 2.14
C GLU A 77 6.30 12.38 0.87
N ASP A 78 7.06 11.81 -0.07
CA ASP A 78 6.49 11.23 -1.30
C ASP A 78 5.60 10.02 -1.01
N VAL A 79 6.00 9.16 -0.06
CA VAL A 79 5.20 8.01 0.38
C VAL A 79 3.87 8.46 0.98
N ILE A 80 3.90 9.43 1.87
CA ILE A 80 2.69 9.97 2.51
C ILE A 80 1.80 10.67 1.48
N GLU A 81 2.38 11.46 0.57
CA GLU A 81 1.61 12.11 -0.50
C GLU A 81 0.93 11.08 -1.41
N LEU A 82 1.63 10.01 -1.78
CA LEU A 82 1.05 8.93 -2.55
C LEU A 82 -0.14 8.29 -1.82
N LEU A 83 0.06 7.85 -0.59
CA LEU A 83 -0.98 7.21 0.21
C LEU A 83 -2.18 8.15 0.43
N TRP A 84 -1.94 9.45 0.64
CA TRP A 84 -3.00 10.46 0.73
C TRP A 84 -3.82 10.54 -0.56
N ARG A 85 -3.16 10.59 -1.73
CA ARG A 85 -3.84 10.64 -3.04
C ARG A 85 -4.67 9.39 -3.30
N LEU A 86 -4.11 8.22 -3.02
CA LEU A 86 -4.81 6.95 -3.18
C LEU A 86 -6.00 6.86 -2.21
N THR A 87 -5.83 7.28 -0.96
CA THR A 87 -6.93 7.34 0.02
C THR A 87 -8.04 8.29 -0.44
N THR A 88 -7.68 9.47 -0.92
CA THR A 88 -8.63 10.44 -1.47
C THR A 88 -9.40 9.83 -2.65
N HIS A 89 -8.69 9.16 -3.57
CA HIS A 89 -9.31 8.47 -4.69
C HIS A 89 -10.32 7.40 -4.23
N ALA A 90 -9.93 6.56 -3.25
CA ALA A 90 -10.83 5.55 -2.69
C ALA A 90 -12.08 6.16 -2.05
N LEU A 91 -11.94 7.26 -1.30
CA LEU A 91 -13.06 7.96 -0.66
C LEU A 91 -14.00 8.62 -1.68
N GLU A 92 -13.45 9.24 -2.73
CA GLU A 92 -14.22 9.92 -3.77
C GLU A 92 -14.97 8.95 -4.69
N THR A 93 -14.33 7.82 -5.03
CA THR A 93 -14.92 6.85 -5.97
C THR A 93 -15.72 5.77 -5.25
N GLY A 94 -15.42 5.49 -3.99
CA GLY A 94 -15.95 4.35 -3.24
C GLY A 94 -15.47 3.00 -3.79
N GLN A 95 -14.43 2.97 -4.63
CA GLN A 95 -13.92 1.75 -5.26
C GLN A 95 -12.73 1.18 -4.48
N ALA A 96 -12.70 -0.14 -4.35
CA ALA A 96 -11.57 -0.87 -3.81
C ALA A 96 -10.41 -0.92 -4.82
N PHE A 97 -9.19 -1.00 -4.33
CA PHE A 97 -8.02 -1.30 -5.15
C PHE A 97 -7.97 -2.79 -5.45
N GLU A 98 -7.93 -3.13 -6.72
CA GLU A 98 -7.83 -4.50 -7.21
C GLU A 98 -6.37 -4.92 -7.31
N LEU A 99 -6.04 -6.12 -6.80
CA LEU A 99 -4.70 -6.69 -6.98
C LEU A 99 -4.42 -6.89 -8.46
N GLY A 100 -3.21 -6.57 -8.88
CA GLY A 100 -2.83 -6.54 -10.29
C GLY A 100 -3.14 -5.20 -10.99
N GLY A 101 -3.83 -4.28 -10.33
CA GLY A 101 -4.15 -2.97 -10.86
C GLY A 101 -2.92 -2.06 -10.99
N PHE A 102 -2.97 -1.16 -11.98
CA PHE A 102 -2.01 -0.08 -12.16
C PHE A 102 -2.69 1.27 -12.01
N TYR A 103 -2.09 2.15 -11.22
CA TYR A 103 -2.54 3.52 -11.02
C TYR A 103 -1.41 4.48 -11.37
N SER A 104 -1.63 5.33 -12.38
CA SER A 104 -0.66 6.35 -12.77
C SER A 104 -0.47 7.39 -11.67
N MET A 105 0.76 7.89 -11.52
CA MET A 105 1.11 8.94 -10.58
C MET A 105 1.41 10.25 -11.30
N PRO A 106 1.16 11.43 -10.66
CA PRO A 106 1.71 12.69 -11.12
C PRO A 106 3.25 12.66 -11.03
N GLU A 107 3.93 13.34 -11.98
CA GLU A 107 5.40 13.48 -11.95
C GLU A 107 5.94 14.13 -10.66
N THR A 108 5.10 14.76 -9.86
CA THR A 108 5.48 15.37 -8.57
C THR A 108 5.73 14.36 -7.47
N VAL A 109 5.16 13.16 -7.60
CA VAL A 109 5.33 12.07 -6.62
C VAL A 109 6.36 11.10 -7.19
N PHE A 110 7.44 10.86 -6.48
CA PHE A 110 8.56 10.02 -6.92
C PHE A 110 9.17 10.39 -8.29
N GLY A 111 8.88 11.59 -8.83
CA GLY A 111 9.34 12.02 -10.16
C GLY A 111 10.86 12.02 -10.32
N GLN A 112 11.61 12.26 -9.25
CA GLN A 112 13.06 12.14 -9.21
C GLN A 112 13.58 10.72 -9.49
N TYR A 113 12.74 9.70 -9.29
CA TYR A 113 13.08 8.28 -9.51
C TYR A 113 12.60 7.75 -10.87
N GLY A 114 11.72 8.48 -11.55
CA GLY A 114 11.26 8.16 -12.91
C GLY A 114 10.15 7.09 -12.99
N PHE A 115 9.45 6.83 -11.89
CA PHE A 115 8.31 5.90 -11.91
C PHE A 115 7.09 6.52 -12.62
N ALA A 116 6.32 5.68 -13.33
CA ALA A 116 5.12 6.07 -14.06
C ALA A 116 3.84 5.94 -13.21
N GLY A 117 3.86 5.05 -12.23
CA GLY A 117 2.72 4.79 -11.38
C GLY A 117 3.02 3.74 -10.33
N VAL A 118 1.96 3.18 -9.76
CA VAL A 118 2.04 2.11 -8.76
C VAL A 118 1.27 0.88 -9.21
N TYR A 119 1.86 -0.27 -8.95
CA TYR A 119 1.24 -1.58 -9.04
C TYR A 119 0.63 -1.96 -7.70
N VAL A 120 -0.54 -2.58 -7.73
CA VAL A 120 -1.29 -2.99 -6.53
C VAL A 120 -1.08 -4.47 -6.29
N THR A 121 -0.56 -4.81 -5.11
CA THR A 121 -0.31 -6.21 -4.76
C THR A 121 -0.58 -6.50 -3.29
N ALA A 122 -0.55 -7.78 -2.91
CA ALA A 122 -0.52 -8.19 -1.52
C ALA A 122 0.87 -7.87 -0.92
N PRO A 123 0.99 -7.64 0.39
CA PRO A 123 2.27 -7.28 1.03
C PRO A 123 3.20 -8.50 1.21
N PHE A 124 3.64 -9.10 0.11
CA PHE A 124 4.32 -10.41 0.04
C PHE A 124 5.71 -10.48 0.71
N TYR A 125 6.30 -9.35 1.12
CA TYR A 125 7.48 -9.36 1.99
C TYR A 125 7.16 -9.69 3.45
N PHE A 126 5.89 -9.70 3.80
CA PHE A 126 5.42 -10.10 5.13
C PHE A 126 4.94 -11.55 5.10
N ASP A 127 4.81 -12.16 6.30
CA ASP A 127 4.22 -13.48 6.42
C ASP A 127 2.77 -13.50 5.88
N GLU A 128 2.32 -14.62 5.31
CA GLU A 128 0.94 -14.78 4.80
C GLU A 128 -0.14 -14.40 5.82
N SER A 129 0.15 -14.55 7.12
CA SER A 129 -0.78 -14.16 8.19
C SER A 129 -0.99 -12.64 8.30
N PHE A 130 -0.20 -11.83 7.56
CA PHE A 130 -0.40 -10.39 7.45
C PHE A 130 -1.43 -10.01 6.37
N PHE A 131 -1.61 -10.83 5.35
CA PHE A 131 -2.42 -10.50 4.15
C PHE A 131 -3.89 -10.26 4.45
N ILE A 132 -4.41 -10.86 5.52
CA ILE A 132 -5.80 -10.70 5.96
C ILE A 132 -5.82 -10.57 7.48
N HIS A 133 -6.30 -9.43 7.96
CA HIS A 133 -6.66 -9.29 9.35
C HIS A 133 -8.11 -9.74 9.56
N TYR A 134 -8.33 -10.62 10.51
CA TYR A 134 -9.66 -11.01 10.97
C TYR A 134 -10.05 -10.09 12.11
N GLY A 135 -10.99 -9.19 11.82
CA GLY A 135 -11.38 -8.13 12.73
C GLY A 135 -11.97 -8.62 14.05
N ASP A 136 -11.86 -7.79 15.05
CA ASP A 136 -12.35 -8.05 16.40
C ASP A 136 -13.63 -7.25 16.64
N ALA A 137 -14.76 -7.93 16.73
CA ALA A 137 -16.06 -7.32 16.95
C ALA A 137 -16.14 -6.49 18.26
N SER A 138 -15.23 -6.67 19.22
CA SER A 138 -15.15 -5.85 20.43
C SER A 138 -14.62 -4.43 20.15
N PHE A 139 -14.03 -4.20 18.98
CA PHE A 139 -13.56 -2.90 18.50
C PHE A 139 -14.37 -2.35 17.31
N ASP A 140 -15.53 -2.94 17.02
CA ASP A 140 -16.37 -2.61 15.86
C ASP A 140 -15.61 -2.71 14.52
N GLU A 141 -14.60 -3.59 14.44
CA GLU A 141 -13.84 -3.81 13.22
C GLU A 141 -14.62 -4.68 12.22
N PRO A 142 -14.41 -4.46 10.91
CA PRO A 142 -14.93 -5.34 9.86
C PRO A 142 -14.42 -6.78 10.04
N GLU A 143 -15.20 -7.76 9.57
CA GLU A 143 -14.83 -9.18 9.68
C GLU A 143 -13.46 -9.49 9.04
N HIS A 144 -13.14 -8.77 7.94
CA HIS A 144 -11.86 -8.91 7.24
C HIS A 144 -11.35 -7.53 6.83
N VAL A 145 -10.06 -7.30 7.07
CA VAL A 145 -9.33 -6.12 6.58
C VAL A 145 -8.15 -6.59 5.73
N LEU A 146 -8.01 -6.02 4.55
CA LEU A 146 -6.97 -6.36 3.60
C LEU A 146 -5.93 -5.22 3.56
N PRO A 147 -4.71 -5.42 4.06
CA PRO A 147 -3.60 -4.55 3.74
C PRO A 147 -3.28 -4.66 2.25
N VAL A 148 -3.30 -3.53 1.55
CA VAL A 148 -3.00 -3.45 0.12
C VAL A 148 -1.70 -2.70 -0.07
N TRP A 149 -0.75 -3.31 -0.76
CA TRP A 149 0.57 -2.75 -0.95
C TRP A 149 0.74 -2.14 -2.33
N PHE A 150 1.33 -0.93 -2.36
CA PHE A 150 1.60 -0.18 -3.57
C PHE A 150 3.10 -0.19 -3.86
N VAL A 151 3.45 -0.66 -5.05
CA VAL A 151 4.83 -0.77 -5.53
C VAL A 151 5.01 0.20 -6.69
N PRO A 152 5.95 1.18 -6.61
CA PRO A 152 6.24 2.05 -7.75
C PRO A 152 6.81 1.26 -8.92
N ILE A 153 6.27 1.49 -10.12
CA ILE A 153 6.74 0.83 -11.35
C ILE A 153 7.01 1.83 -12.45
N PHE A 154 7.96 1.49 -13.32
CA PHE A 154 8.34 2.26 -14.50
C PHE A 154 7.35 2.07 -15.66
N GLU A 155 7.42 2.96 -16.65
CA GLU A 155 6.56 2.87 -17.84
C GLU A 155 6.74 1.54 -18.60
N SER A 156 7.97 1.05 -18.75
CA SER A 156 8.23 -0.26 -19.37
C SER A 156 7.60 -1.42 -18.61
N GLU A 157 7.55 -1.35 -17.28
CA GLU A 157 6.93 -2.34 -16.42
C GLU A 157 5.39 -2.27 -16.52
N ALA A 158 4.83 -1.08 -16.57
CA ALA A 158 3.40 -0.87 -16.80
C ALA A 158 2.95 -1.38 -18.18
N ASP A 159 3.75 -1.09 -19.23
CA ASP A 159 3.51 -1.60 -20.57
C ASP A 159 3.56 -3.14 -20.62
N TYR A 160 4.51 -3.74 -19.89
CA TYR A 160 4.61 -5.20 -19.80
C TYR A 160 3.40 -5.80 -19.09
N LEU A 161 3.00 -5.22 -17.96
CA LEU A 161 1.82 -5.62 -17.20
C LEU A 161 0.55 -5.57 -18.09
N GLU A 162 0.38 -4.50 -18.87
CA GLU A 162 -0.76 -4.38 -19.80
C GLU A 162 -0.73 -5.46 -20.90
N GLN A 163 0.44 -5.80 -21.42
CA GLN A 163 0.59 -6.74 -22.53
C GLN A 163 0.58 -8.20 -22.11
N GLN A 164 1.16 -8.54 -20.97
CA GLN A 164 1.38 -9.92 -20.53
C GLN A 164 0.46 -10.33 -19.36
N GLY A 165 -0.12 -9.37 -18.66
CA GLY A 165 -1.02 -9.58 -17.53
C GLY A 165 -0.29 -9.76 -16.19
N MET A 166 -1.10 -9.79 -15.13
CA MET A 166 -0.65 -9.83 -13.74
C MET A 166 0.23 -11.06 -13.44
N ASP A 167 -0.20 -12.26 -13.83
CA ASP A 167 0.54 -13.49 -13.50
C ASP A 167 1.99 -13.45 -14.01
N ALA A 168 2.19 -12.95 -15.25
CA ALA A 168 3.52 -12.83 -15.83
C ALA A 168 4.35 -11.72 -15.16
N PHE A 169 3.72 -10.66 -14.69
CA PHE A 169 4.40 -9.59 -13.97
C PHE A 169 4.77 -10.02 -12.56
N ASP A 170 3.91 -10.76 -11.87
CA ASP A 170 4.20 -11.32 -10.54
C ASP A 170 5.38 -12.29 -10.57
N GLU A 171 5.55 -13.10 -11.64
CA GLU A 171 6.73 -13.94 -11.80
C GLU A 171 8.06 -13.14 -11.86
N ILE A 172 8.02 -11.92 -12.43
CA ILE A 172 9.18 -11.02 -12.47
C ILE A 172 9.43 -10.41 -11.08
N ILE A 173 8.38 -9.95 -10.43
CA ILE A 173 8.43 -9.39 -9.08
C ILE A 173 9.02 -10.41 -8.10
N ASP A 174 8.52 -11.63 -8.11
CA ASP A 174 8.97 -12.71 -7.22
C ASP A 174 10.47 -13.05 -7.42
N ALA A 175 10.99 -12.82 -8.61
CA ALA A 175 12.40 -13.08 -8.91
C ALA A 175 13.37 -11.96 -8.48
N THR A 176 12.85 -10.78 -8.09
CA THR A 176 13.67 -9.58 -7.81
C THR A 176 14.01 -9.36 -6.34
N GLU A 177 13.48 -10.19 -5.44
CA GLU A 177 13.70 -10.08 -3.99
C GLU A 177 13.45 -8.64 -3.48
N ASP A 178 14.44 -8.05 -2.79
CA ASP A 178 14.33 -6.73 -2.13
C ASP A 178 14.45 -5.52 -3.07
N GLU A 179 14.66 -5.70 -4.36
CA GLU A 179 14.91 -4.59 -5.31
C GLU A 179 13.70 -3.65 -5.41
N LEU A 180 12.49 -4.17 -5.26
CA LEU A 180 11.26 -3.37 -5.33
C LEU A 180 11.14 -2.30 -4.25
N LEU A 181 11.79 -2.50 -3.11
CA LEU A 181 11.81 -1.52 -2.02
C LEU A 181 12.81 -0.38 -2.26
N ASP A 182 13.68 -0.52 -3.25
CA ASP A 182 14.69 0.47 -3.59
C ASP A 182 14.18 1.40 -4.70
N LEU A 183 13.88 2.65 -4.33
CA LEU A 183 13.42 3.66 -5.29
C LEU A 183 14.49 4.04 -6.33
N THR A 184 15.76 3.70 -6.08
CA THR A 184 16.87 3.97 -7.02
C THR A 184 17.13 2.82 -7.99
N ARG A 185 16.30 1.75 -7.92
CA ARG A 185 16.43 0.60 -8.80
C ARG A 185 16.30 0.96 -10.28
N GLN A 186 16.77 0.10 -11.13
CA GLN A 186 16.51 0.18 -12.56
C GLN A 186 15.21 -0.57 -12.91
N PRO A 187 14.59 -0.28 -14.07
CA PRO A 187 13.50 -1.12 -14.57
C PRO A 187 13.88 -2.58 -14.62
N LEU A 188 12.93 -3.46 -14.27
CA LEU A 188 13.12 -4.91 -14.29
C LEU A 188 13.05 -5.49 -15.72
N ILE A 189 12.50 -4.67 -16.64
CA ILE A 189 12.23 -5.03 -18.04
C ILE A 189 12.74 -3.94 -18.95
#